data_1b81087a14b654eacd6eb9bf83418a12
#
_entry.id   1b81087a14b654eacd6eb9bf83418a12
#
_cell.length_a   1.000
_cell.length_b   1.000
_cell.length_c   1.000
_cell.angle_alpha   90.00
_cell.angle_beta   90.00
_cell.angle_gamma   90.00
#
_symmetry.space_group_name_H-M   'P 1'
#
loop_
_entity.id
_entity.type
_entity.pdbx_description
1 polymer ?
#
loop_
_entity_poly.entity_id
_entity_poly.type
_entity_poly.pdbx_seq_one_letter_code
_entity_poly.pdbx_strand_id
1 'polypeptide(L)'
;MNKILCTAFTCLGLLGLTSRAEETPPAQAPKTHSFITFGHQTAIHSFKPGGPAEGEVTWSTKLNTREGWVLANGNILLTVGRGQAGFPGGGAIEMTRDGKTVWEYKGTQGEVNSCQKTPEGTYVLTEAGPNPRLLEIDAAGKVLVEFPLVCQKGNVHMQTRMARKAADGTYLVPHLLDFAIKRYNAKGEVLSSIDTSVPGDTKRAQHTWPFTAVALPNGHVLTSLTNGNSIAEFDAQGKIVWEVTNADVGGVIKDACALQRLPNGNTVVTSYHAGKGEVNLWEVTRDKKLVWSWKGPGSVHSFQILDTDGQALEGVPLR
;
A
#
# COMPACT_ATOMS: atom_id res chain seq x y z
N MET A 1 -89.32 -20.78 37.65
CA MET A 1 -87.86 -21.05 37.63
C MET A 1 -87.41 -21.03 36.17
N ASN A 2 -87.14 -19.84 35.67
CA ASN A 2 -86.77 -19.64 34.26
C ASN A 2 -85.23 -19.45 34.15
N LYS A 3 -84.62 -20.30 33.38
CA LYS A 3 -83.21 -20.18 32.99
C LYS A 3 -83.12 -19.34 31.72
N ILE A 4 -82.45 -18.21 31.81
CA ILE A 4 -82.09 -17.33 30.64
C ILE A 4 -80.78 -17.83 30.10
N LEU A 5 -80.76 -18.15 28.80
CA LEU A 5 -79.61 -18.55 28.04
C LEU A 5 -79.03 -17.30 27.40
N CYS A 6 -77.77 -16.89 27.77
CA CYS A 6 -77.02 -15.81 27.12
C CYS A 6 -76.15 -16.43 26.02
N THR A 7 -76.43 -16.06 24.79
CA THR A 7 -75.59 -16.40 23.62
C THR A 7 -74.54 -15.36 23.43
N ALA A 8 -73.29 -15.74 23.54
CA ALA A 8 -72.11 -14.83 23.25
C ALA A 8 -71.77 -14.87 21.74
N PHE A 9 -71.84 -13.73 21.12
CA PHE A 9 -71.40 -13.54 19.76
C PHE A 9 -69.88 -13.27 19.80
N THR A 10 -69.09 -14.16 19.18
CA THR A 10 -67.62 -13.98 19.02
C THR A 10 -67.38 -13.29 17.68
N CYS A 11 -66.95 -12.02 17.69
CA CYS A 11 -66.46 -11.35 16.49
C CYS A 11 -65.01 -11.79 16.24
N LEU A 12 -64.79 -12.52 15.16
CA LEU A 12 -63.48 -12.78 14.63
C LEU A 12 -62.98 -11.53 13.84
N GLY A 13 -62.05 -10.77 14.42
CA GLY A 13 -61.35 -9.68 13.71
C GLY A 13 -60.24 -10.28 12.84
N LEU A 14 -60.36 -10.16 11.51
CA LEU A 14 -59.28 -10.41 10.58
C LEU A 14 -58.23 -9.29 10.74
N LEU A 15 -57.11 -9.60 11.36
CA LEU A 15 -55.90 -8.77 11.31
C LEU A 15 -55.24 -9.00 9.94
N GLY A 16 -55.43 -8.05 9.04
CA GLY A 16 -54.68 -7.97 7.78
C GLY A 16 -53.20 -7.67 8.05
N LEU A 17 -52.34 -8.68 7.92
CA LEU A 17 -50.89 -8.51 7.87
C LEU A 17 -50.55 -7.87 6.52
N THR A 18 -50.38 -6.53 6.51
CA THR A 18 -49.71 -5.84 5.41
C THR A 18 -48.22 -6.13 5.53
N SER A 19 -47.71 -7.02 4.70
CA SER A 19 -46.26 -7.18 4.52
C SER A 19 -45.71 -5.87 3.95
N ARG A 20 -45.03 -5.10 4.79
CA ARG A 20 -44.21 -3.98 4.33
C ARG A 20 -43.05 -4.60 3.56
N ALA A 21 -42.99 -4.39 2.24
CA ALA A 21 -41.84 -4.75 1.46
C ALA A 21 -40.63 -4.02 2.07
N GLU A 22 -39.64 -4.76 2.51
CA GLU A 22 -38.32 -4.18 2.90
C GLU A 22 -37.76 -3.47 1.67
N GLU A 23 -37.76 -2.15 1.70
CA GLU A 23 -37.07 -1.34 0.68
C GLU A 23 -35.58 -1.72 0.76
N THR A 24 -35.10 -2.39 -0.28
CA THR A 24 -33.68 -2.66 -0.47
C THR A 24 -32.97 -1.29 -0.44
N PRO A 25 -31.97 -1.07 0.44
CA PRO A 25 -31.25 0.19 0.45
C PRO A 25 -30.72 0.48 -0.96
N PRO A 26 -30.78 1.73 -1.43
CA PRO A 26 -30.26 2.08 -2.76
C PRO A 26 -28.82 1.60 -2.85
N ALA A 27 -28.47 0.93 -3.96
CA ALA A 27 -27.14 0.46 -4.23
C ALA A 27 -26.18 1.65 -4.03
N GLN A 28 -25.26 1.51 -3.07
CA GLN A 28 -24.28 2.54 -2.80
C GLN A 28 -23.50 2.79 -4.08
N ALA A 29 -23.38 4.05 -4.50
CA ALA A 29 -22.61 4.42 -5.69
C ALA A 29 -21.21 3.82 -5.58
N PRO A 30 -20.62 3.32 -6.69
CA PRO A 30 -19.28 2.74 -6.66
C PRO A 30 -18.31 3.77 -6.08
N LYS A 31 -17.50 3.34 -5.13
CA LYS A 31 -16.44 4.19 -4.55
C LYS A 31 -15.48 4.66 -5.63
N THR A 32 -15.00 5.88 -5.48
CA THR A 32 -13.95 6.44 -6.32
C THR A 32 -12.75 6.85 -5.46
N HIS A 33 -11.54 6.67 -5.99
CA HIS A 33 -10.32 7.13 -5.33
C HIS A 33 -9.56 8.06 -6.24
N SER A 34 -9.10 9.20 -5.71
CA SER A 34 -8.02 9.96 -6.34
C SER A 34 -6.69 9.47 -5.75
N PHE A 35 -5.68 9.34 -6.60
CA PHE A 35 -4.41 8.76 -6.20
C PHE A 35 -3.26 9.26 -7.07
N ILE A 36 -2.03 9.10 -6.57
CA ILE A 36 -0.81 9.21 -7.36
C ILE A 36 -0.28 7.79 -7.65
N THR A 37 0.25 7.60 -8.87
CA THR A 37 0.96 6.37 -9.27
C THR A 37 2.44 6.63 -9.47
N PHE A 38 3.28 5.60 -9.24
CA PHE A 38 4.71 5.59 -9.52
C PHE A 38 5.05 4.32 -10.31
N GLY A 39 5.94 4.43 -11.30
CA GLY A 39 6.30 3.30 -12.17
C GLY A 39 6.37 3.72 -13.64
N HIS A 40 5.64 3.03 -14.50
CA HIS A 40 5.59 3.33 -15.93
C HIS A 40 5.16 4.79 -16.20
N GLN A 41 4.18 5.26 -15.46
CA GLN A 41 3.76 6.66 -15.44
C GLN A 41 3.68 7.15 -14.00
N THR A 42 4.28 8.31 -13.75
CA THR A 42 4.17 9.00 -12.46
C THR A 42 3.22 10.16 -12.62
N ALA A 43 1.99 9.98 -12.11
CA ALA A 43 0.90 10.94 -12.32
C ALA A 43 -0.10 10.92 -11.17
N ILE A 44 -0.75 12.06 -10.94
CA ILE A 44 -1.91 12.17 -10.05
C ILE A 44 -3.16 12.03 -10.90
N HIS A 45 -3.95 11.04 -10.56
CA HIS A 45 -5.27 10.77 -11.12
C HIS A 45 -6.33 11.29 -10.16
N SER A 46 -7.11 12.26 -10.58
CA SER A 46 -8.20 12.85 -9.79
C SER A 46 -9.54 12.33 -10.29
N PHE A 47 -10.35 11.83 -9.39
CA PHE A 47 -11.70 11.36 -9.66
C PHE A 47 -12.69 12.21 -8.86
N LYS A 48 -13.66 12.77 -9.55
CA LYS A 48 -14.73 13.57 -8.93
C LYS A 48 -16.06 12.84 -9.09
N PRO A 49 -16.94 12.88 -8.11
CA PRO A 49 -18.30 12.37 -8.26
C PRO A 49 -18.96 12.95 -9.53
N GLY A 50 -19.46 12.07 -10.42
CA GLY A 50 -20.04 12.47 -11.69
C GLY A 50 -19.04 12.90 -12.78
N GLY A 51 -17.75 12.82 -12.54
CA GLY A 51 -16.68 13.06 -13.52
C GLY A 51 -16.42 11.87 -14.44
N PRO A 52 -15.41 11.98 -15.34
CA PRO A 52 -15.01 10.90 -16.25
C PRO A 52 -14.62 9.63 -15.49
N ALA A 53 -15.00 8.47 -16.03
CA ALA A 53 -14.66 7.17 -15.42
C ALA A 53 -13.15 6.90 -15.40
N GLU A 54 -12.40 7.48 -16.32
CA GLU A 54 -10.93 7.39 -16.41
C GLU A 54 -10.21 8.30 -15.39
N GLY A 55 -10.95 9.26 -14.78
CA GLY A 55 -10.38 10.32 -13.98
C GLY A 55 -9.66 11.37 -14.84
N GLU A 56 -9.11 12.39 -14.20
CA GLU A 56 -8.33 13.47 -14.80
C GLU A 56 -6.88 13.40 -14.29
N VAL A 57 -5.89 13.46 -15.18
CA VAL A 57 -4.48 13.62 -14.79
C VAL A 57 -4.22 15.09 -14.46
N THR A 58 -4.08 15.40 -13.18
CA THR A 58 -3.89 16.78 -12.68
C THR A 58 -2.43 17.16 -12.48
N TRP A 59 -1.54 16.18 -12.46
CA TRP A 59 -0.09 16.36 -12.37
C TRP A 59 0.64 15.13 -12.93
N SER A 60 1.81 15.32 -13.53
CA SER A 60 2.67 14.22 -13.96
C SER A 60 4.13 14.66 -14.06
N THR A 61 5.05 13.67 -14.07
CA THR A 61 6.47 13.88 -14.36
C THR A 61 6.99 12.82 -15.31
N LYS A 62 8.06 13.15 -16.05
CA LYS A 62 8.78 12.22 -16.94
C LYS A 62 9.89 11.45 -16.23
N LEU A 63 10.10 11.70 -14.93
CA LEU A 63 11.09 10.97 -14.16
C LEU A 63 10.70 9.50 -14.06
N ASN A 64 11.67 8.61 -14.26
CA ASN A 64 11.50 7.19 -13.97
C ASN A 64 11.54 7.01 -12.44
N THR A 65 10.42 6.66 -11.87
CA THR A 65 10.24 6.53 -10.42
C THR A 65 9.80 5.13 -10.07
N ARG A 66 9.93 4.76 -8.80
CA ARG A 66 9.42 3.49 -8.29
C ARG A 66 8.52 3.69 -7.08
N GLU A 67 8.80 4.70 -6.30
CA GLU A 67 8.11 5.00 -5.07
C GLU A 67 8.04 6.50 -4.86
N GLY A 68 7.07 6.94 -4.09
CA GLY A 68 6.97 8.33 -3.68
C GLY A 68 5.75 8.61 -2.81
N TRP A 69 5.59 9.87 -2.44
CA TRP A 69 4.58 10.37 -1.53
C TRP A 69 4.08 11.73 -1.99
N VAL A 70 2.80 11.97 -1.85
CA VAL A 70 2.26 13.34 -1.77
C VAL A 70 2.31 13.73 -0.30
N LEU A 71 3.09 14.73 0.00
CA LEU A 71 3.33 15.20 1.37
C LEU A 71 2.19 16.13 1.83
N ALA A 72 2.06 16.31 3.15
CA ALA A 72 1.03 17.19 3.72
C ALA A 72 1.09 18.65 3.24
N ASN A 73 2.30 19.13 2.88
CA ASN A 73 2.49 20.47 2.30
C ASN A 73 2.18 20.55 0.79
N GLY A 74 1.71 19.45 0.19
CA GLY A 74 1.39 19.35 -1.23
C GLY A 74 2.59 19.03 -2.13
N ASN A 75 3.83 19.03 -1.63
CA ASN A 75 5.01 18.61 -2.38
C ASN A 75 4.94 17.10 -2.69
N ILE A 76 5.78 16.69 -3.63
CA ILE A 76 5.90 15.28 -4.01
C ILE A 76 7.34 14.84 -3.72
N LEU A 77 7.48 13.85 -2.82
CA LEU A 77 8.72 13.11 -2.62
C LEU A 77 8.68 11.88 -3.51
N LEU A 78 9.75 11.58 -4.23
CA LEU A 78 9.84 10.39 -5.09
C LEU A 78 11.27 9.87 -5.20
N THR A 79 11.42 8.57 -5.43
CA THR A 79 12.69 7.99 -5.85
C THR A 79 12.93 8.28 -7.33
N VAL A 80 14.19 8.50 -7.67
CA VAL A 80 14.67 8.66 -9.05
C VAL A 80 15.44 7.41 -9.45
N GLY A 81 15.05 6.81 -10.56
CA GLY A 81 15.68 5.59 -11.07
C GLY A 81 17.15 5.84 -11.46
N ARG A 82 17.97 4.80 -11.32
CA ARG A 82 19.38 4.85 -11.70
C ARG A 82 19.56 5.21 -13.19
N GLY A 83 20.67 5.86 -13.50
CA GLY A 83 21.03 6.21 -14.87
C GLY A 83 20.29 7.43 -15.44
N GLN A 84 19.43 8.09 -14.68
CA GLN A 84 18.87 9.36 -15.09
C GLN A 84 19.89 10.49 -14.91
N ALA A 85 19.75 11.53 -15.71
CA ALA A 85 20.65 12.69 -15.67
C ALA A 85 20.78 13.26 -14.24
N GLY A 86 21.99 13.31 -13.72
CA GLY A 86 22.29 13.73 -12.35
C GLY A 86 22.13 12.65 -11.27
N PHE A 87 21.62 11.43 -11.60
CA PHE A 87 21.37 10.33 -10.67
C PHE A 87 21.93 9.00 -11.17
N PRO A 88 23.25 8.84 -11.30
CA PRO A 88 23.84 7.60 -11.83
C PRO A 88 23.52 6.38 -10.96
N GLY A 89 23.48 6.53 -9.64
CA GLY A 89 23.10 5.51 -8.66
C GLY A 89 21.63 5.58 -8.23
N GLY A 90 20.79 6.31 -8.99
CA GLY A 90 19.45 6.65 -8.52
C GLY A 90 19.49 7.73 -7.44
N GLY A 91 18.34 8.01 -6.82
CA GLY A 91 18.26 9.01 -5.78
C GLY A 91 16.83 9.20 -5.26
N ALA A 92 16.64 10.27 -4.50
CA ALA A 92 15.32 10.75 -4.09
C ALA A 92 15.27 12.27 -4.20
N ILE A 93 14.11 12.80 -4.57
CA ILE A 93 13.86 14.24 -4.63
C ILE A 93 12.51 14.58 -3.99
N GLU A 94 12.45 15.70 -3.30
CA GLU A 94 11.21 16.39 -2.98
C GLU A 94 11.06 17.58 -3.90
N MET A 95 9.94 17.71 -4.57
CA MET A 95 9.64 18.79 -5.49
C MET A 95 8.25 19.38 -5.25
N THR A 96 8.10 20.63 -5.61
CA THR A 96 6.80 21.31 -5.66
C THR A 96 6.00 20.84 -6.89
N ARG A 97 4.70 21.14 -6.94
CA ARG A 97 3.83 20.78 -8.07
C ARG A 97 4.24 21.45 -9.39
N ASP A 98 4.86 22.60 -9.33
CA ASP A 98 5.42 23.32 -10.50
C ASP A 98 6.80 22.82 -10.92
N GLY A 99 7.33 21.78 -10.26
CA GLY A 99 8.55 21.09 -10.66
C GLY A 99 9.84 21.62 -10.04
N LYS A 100 9.78 22.57 -9.08
CA LYS A 100 10.97 23.04 -8.38
C LYS A 100 11.43 22.02 -7.35
N THR A 101 12.69 21.55 -7.45
CA THR A 101 13.31 20.69 -6.44
C THR A 101 13.59 21.50 -5.17
N VAL A 102 13.12 21.02 -4.02
CA VAL A 102 13.34 21.62 -2.69
C VAL A 102 14.30 20.82 -1.83
N TRP A 103 14.45 19.54 -2.12
CA TRP A 103 15.45 18.66 -1.50
C TRP A 103 15.83 17.54 -2.46
N GLU A 104 17.09 17.10 -2.42
CA GLU A 104 17.53 15.95 -3.21
C GLU A 104 18.60 15.13 -2.47
N TYR A 105 18.61 13.84 -2.75
CA TYR A 105 19.64 12.89 -2.39
C TYR A 105 20.10 12.15 -3.64
N LYS A 106 21.41 12.16 -3.92
CA LYS A 106 22.01 11.40 -5.01
C LYS A 106 22.61 10.12 -4.48
N GLY A 107 22.10 8.99 -4.95
CA GLY A 107 22.59 7.68 -4.57
C GLY A 107 24.05 7.48 -4.92
N THR A 108 24.80 6.88 -4.01
CA THR A 108 26.26 6.68 -4.11
C THR A 108 26.61 5.27 -4.58
N GLN A 109 25.62 4.39 -4.70
CA GLN A 109 25.78 2.98 -5.07
C GLN A 109 24.98 2.62 -6.31
N GLY A 110 24.27 1.47 -6.29
CA GLY A 110 23.56 0.95 -7.45
C GLY A 110 22.15 1.49 -7.64
N GLU A 111 21.37 1.55 -6.58
CA GLU A 111 19.97 2.02 -6.61
C GLU A 111 19.56 2.64 -5.26
N VAL A 112 18.64 3.61 -5.31
CA VAL A 112 17.84 4.04 -4.14
C VAL A 112 16.47 3.42 -4.27
N ASN A 113 16.13 2.50 -3.35
CA ASN A 113 14.98 1.61 -3.48
C ASN A 113 13.75 2.02 -2.65
N SER A 114 13.92 2.95 -1.71
CA SER A 114 12.81 3.48 -0.93
C SER A 114 13.04 4.93 -0.54
N CYS A 115 11.96 5.65 -0.33
CA CYS A 115 11.98 6.96 0.28
C CYS A 115 10.73 7.16 1.15
N GLN A 116 10.92 7.80 2.30
CA GLN A 116 9.83 8.23 3.19
C GLN A 116 10.24 9.54 3.85
N LYS A 117 9.33 10.50 3.94
CA LYS A 117 9.51 11.67 4.81
C LYS A 117 8.80 11.38 6.13
N THR A 118 9.52 11.51 7.23
CA THR A 118 8.96 11.26 8.56
C THR A 118 8.17 12.48 9.06
N PRO A 119 7.33 12.33 10.07
CA PRO A 119 6.65 13.47 10.71
C PRO A 119 7.63 14.53 11.27
N GLU A 120 8.82 14.11 11.67
CA GLU A 120 9.91 14.98 12.15
C GLU A 120 10.60 15.77 11.02
N GLY A 121 10.25 15.50 9.77
CA GLY A 121 10.79 16.17 8.59
C GLY A 121 12.09 15.57 8.05
N THR A 122 12.53 14.42 8.56
CA THR A 122 13.68 13.68 8.05
C THR A 122 13.29 12.77 6.87
N TYR A 123 14.29 12.34 6.10
CA TYR A 123 14.10 11.44 4.94
C TYR A 123 14.76 10.10 5.23
N VAL A 124 13.98 9.03 5.17
CA VAL A 124 14.46 7.64 5.31
C VAL A 124 14.62 7.04 3.93
N LEU A 125 15.79 6.49 3.66
CA LEU A 125 16.18 5.94 2.35
C LEU A 125 16.86 4.58 2.54
N THR A 126 16.74 3.71 1.53
CA THR A 126 17.64 2.55 1.39
C THR A 126 18.44 2.65 0.10
N GLU A 127 19.75 2.44 0.20
CA GLU A 127 20.62 2.23 -0.95
C GLU A 127 20.93 0.74 -1.10
N ALA A 128 20.74 0.23 -2.31
CA ALA A 128 21.17 -1.09 -2.73
C ALA A 128 22.46 -1.00 -3.53
N GLY A 129 23.35 -1.97 -3.34
CA GLY A 129 24.65 -1.98 -4.00
C GLY A 129 25.62 -2.96 -3.34
N PRO A 130 26.93 -2.76 -3.54
CA PRO A 130 27.95 -3.57 -2.87
C PRO A 130 27.88 -3.51 -1.34
N ASN A 131 27.45 -2.36 -0.80
CA ASN A 131 27.32 -2.10 0.64
C ASN A 131 25.92 -1.56 0.93
N PRO A 132 24.87 -2.40 0.87
CA PRO A 132 23.49 -1.95 1.07
C PRO A 132 23.32 -1.36 2.46
N ARG A 133 22.62 -0.23 2.56
CA ARG A 133 22.45 0.51 3.82
C ARG A 133 21.12 1.22 3.91
N LEU A 134 20.71 1.51 5.13
CA LEU A 134 19.63 2.44 5.44
C LEU A 134 20.23 3.76 5.90
N LEU A 135 19.61 4.85 5.47
CA LEU A 135 19.97 6.22 5.83
C LEU A 135 18.73 6.95 6.36
N GLU A 136 18.88 7.73 7.42
CA GLU A 136 17.95 8.80 7.77
C GLU A 136 18.72 10.14 7.73
N ILE A 137 18.19 11.08 6.95
CA ILE A 137 18.86 12.33 6.58
C ILE A 137 17.95 13.50 6.92
N ASP A 138 18.47 14.57 7.50
CA ASP A 138 17.69 15.78 7.74
C ASP A 138 17.51 16.64 6.47
N ALA A 139 16.70 17.70 6.58
CA ALA A 139 16.45 18.60 5.47
C ALA A 139 17.70 19.38 4.98
N ALA A 140 18.73 19.49 5.81
CA ALA A 140 20.02 20.12 5.46
C ALA A 140 21.01 19.13 4.80
N GLY A 141 20.64 17.85 4.65
CA GLY A 141 21.47 16.80 4.06
C GLY A 141 22.43 16.12 5.04
N LYS A 142 22.28 16.38 6.35
CA LYS A 142 23.09 15.70 7.38
C LYS A 142 22.52 14.33 7.65
N VAL A 143 23.36 13.30 7.60
CA VAL A 143 23.03 11.94 7.98
C VAL A 143 22.89 11.87 9.51
N LEU A 144 21.70 11.48 9.97
CA LEU A 144 21.37 11.32 11.39
C LEU A 144 21.48 9.86 11.83
N VAL A 145 21.10 8.94 10.94
CA VAL A 145 21.20 7.49 11.15
C VAL A 145 21.75 6.86 9.89
N GLU A 146 22.71 5.98 10.06
CA GLU A 146 23.25 5.13 8.99
C GLU A 146 23.66 3.78 9.56
N PHE A 147 23.22 2.71 8.89
CA PHE A 147 23.69 1.35 9.22
C PHE A 147 23.65 0.43 8.01
N PRO A 148 24.56 -0.56 7.94
CA PRO A 148 24.55 -1.55 6.88
C PRO A 148 23.36 -2.47 7.00
N LEU A 149 22.77 -2.82 5.85
CA LEU A 149 21.71 -3.83 5.76
C LEU A 149 22.35 -5.19 5.51
N VAL A 150 22.15 -6.12 6.44
CA VAL A 150 22.63 -7.49 6.31
C VAL A 150 21.65 -8.28 5.46
N CYS A 151 21.88 -8.31 4.14
CA CYS A 151 21.06 -9.01 3.16
C CYS A 151 21.91 -9.77 2.16
N GLN A 152 21.30 -10.70 1.43
CA GLN A 152 21.96 -11.37 0.31
C GLN A 152 22.30 -10.37 -0.78
N LYS A 153 23.53 -10.41 -1.27
CA LYS A 153 24.10 -9.39 -2.17
C LYS A 153 23.99 -9.71 -3.66
N GLY A 154 23.45 -10.88 -4.03
CA GLY A 154 23.54 -11.42 -5.38
C GLY A 154 23.00 -10.52 -6.49
N ASN A 155 21.82 -9.93 -6.30
CA ASN A 155 21.21 -9.01 -7.25
C ASN A 155 20.85 -7.70 -6.54
N VAL A 156 21.55 -6.61 -6.88
CA VAL A 156 21.34 -5.27 -6.29
C VAL A 156 19.87 -4.86 -6.34
N HIS A 157 19.22 -5.12 -7.47
CA HIS A 157 17.80 -4.81 -7.66
C HIS A 157 16.88 -5.56 -6.69
N MET A 158 17.30 -6.69 -6.16
CA MET A 158 16.50 -7.58 -5.32
C MET A 158 16.90 -7.54 -3.83
N GLN A 159 17.78 -6.62 -3.43
CA GLN A 159 18.25 -6.55 -2.04
C GLN A 159 17.14 -6.10 -1.09
N THR A 160 16.61 -4.90 -1.30
CA THR A 160 15.59 -4.31 -0.43
C THR A 160 14.55 -3.54 -1.23
N ARG A 161 13.35 -3.34 -0.65
CA ARG A 161 12.30 -2.46 -1.19
C ARG A 161 11.66 -1.68 -0.04
N MET A 162 10.78 -0.82 -0.33
CA MET A 162 9.88 0.03 0.46
C MET A 162 10.05 -0.05 1.98
N ALA A 163 11.27 0.29 2.46
CA ALA A 163 11.57 0.36 3.89
C ALA A 163 10.80 1.53 4.54
N ARG A 164 10.42 1.36 5.81
CA ARG A 164 9.64 2.34 6.58
C ARG A 164 10.20 2.54 7.97
N LYS A 165 10.26 3.80 8.42
CA LYS A 165 10.37 4.12 9.84
C LYS A 165 8.99 4.00 10.47
N ALA A 166 8.86 3.17 11.48
CA ALA A 166 7.63 2.99 12.24
C ALA A 166 7.49 4.09 13.30
N ALA A 167 6.28 4.26 13.85
CA ALA A 167 5.98 5.27 14.86
C ALA A 167 6.77 5.08 16.17
N ASP A 168 7.24 3.87 16.45
CA ASP A 168 8.10 3.54 17.59
C ASP A 168 9.59 3.88 17.37
N GLY A 169 9.92 4.48 16.21
CA GLY A 169 11.27 4.86 15.83
C GLY A 169 12.12 3.72 15.26
N THR A 170 11.59 2.51 15.14
CA THR A 170 12.27 1.38 14.49
C THR A 170 12.09 1.43 12.97
N TYR A 171 12.91 0.68 12.25
CA TYR A 171 12.88 0.62 10.78
C TYR A 171 12.46 -0.79 10.34
N LEU A 172 11.39 -0.87 9.57
CA LEU A 172 10.97 -2.10 8.89
C LEU A 172 11.58 -2.12 7.49
N VAL A 173 12.35 -3.16 7.19
CA VAL A 173 13.03 -3.31 5.91
C VAL A 173 12.69 -4.67 5.29
N PRO A 174 11.98 -4.68 4.15
CA PRO A 174 11.80 -5.88 3.35
C PRO A 174 13.12 -6.30 2.69
N HIS A 175 13.55 -7.53 2.90
CA HIS A 175 14.72 -8.16 2.27
C HIS A 175 14.23 -9.25 1.32
N LEU A 176 14.22 -8.97 0.02
CA LEU A 176 13.57 -9.85 -0.96
C LEU A 176 14.26 -11.22 -1.03
N LEU A 177 15.57 -11.23 -1.28
CA LEU A 177 16.33 -12.48 -1.43
C LEU A 177 16.49 -13.26 -0.11
N ASP A 178 16.27 -12.61 1.03
CA ASP A 178 16.26 -13.27 2.34
C ASP A 178 14.88 -13.83 2.68
N PHE A 179 13.84 -13.51 1.91
CA PHE A 179 12.43 -13.81 2.22
C PHE A 179 12.06 -13.34 3.63
N ALA A 180 12.49 -12.16 4.01
CA ALA A 180 12.33 -11.69 5.39
C ALA A 180 11.99 -10.20 5.46
N ILE A 181 11.18 -9.85 6.45
CA ILE A 181 10.99 -8.46 6.89
C ILE A 181 11.75 -8.32 8.20
N LYS A 182 12.81 -7.51 8.20
CA LYS A 182 13.62 -7.27 9.39
C LYS A 182 13.28 -5.94 10.02
N ARG A 183 13.17 -5.93 11.35
CA ARG A 183 13.00 -4.72 12.16
C ARG A 183 14.34 -4.35 12.77
N TYR A 184 14.78 -3.12 12.55
CA TYR A 184 16.04 -2.59 13.04
C TYR A 184 15.82 -1.46 14.03
N ASN A 185 16.72 -1.31 15.00
CA ASN A 185 16.84 -0.07 15.76
C ASN A 185 17.75 0.93 15.02
N ALA A 186 17.92 2.14 15.57
CA ALA A 186 18.77 3.18 14.98
C ALA A 186 20.27 2.88 14.98
N LYS A 187 20.71 1.82 15.66
CA LYS A 187 22.10 1.32 15.64
C LYS A 187 22.32 0.24 14.58
N GLY A 188 21.27 -0.19 13.87
CA GLY A 188 21.33 -1.26 12.88
C GLY A 188 21.26 -2.67 13.47
N GLU A 189 20.89 -2.80 14.76
CA GLU A 189 20.68 -4.10 15.39
C GLU A 189 19.31 -4.65 14.96
N VAL A 190 19.27 -5.92 14.55
CA VAL A 190 18.03 -6.61 14.19
C VAL A 190 17.28 -6.97 15.46
N LEU A 191 16.12 -6.38 15.66
CA LEU A 191 15.25 -6.62 16.82
C LEU A 191 14.31 -7.81 16.60
N SER A 192 13.84 -8.00 15.38
CA SER A 192 13.00 -9.12 14.97
C SER A 192 13.09 -9.36 13.47
N SER A 193 12.71 -10.57 13.05
CA SER A 193 12.63 -10.95 11.64
C SER A 193 11.39 -11.80 11.43
N ILE A 194 10.58 -11.42 10.45
CA ILE A 194 9.43 -12.20 9.97
C ILE A 194 9.90 -12.96 8.73
N ASP A 195 9.82 -14.28 8.77
CA ASP A 195 10.04 -15.14 7.61
C ASP A 195 8.79 -15.11 6.72
N THR A 196 8.94 -14.71 5.47
CA THR A 196 7.85 -14.68 4.49
C THR A 196 7.86 -15.91 3.59
N SER A 197 8.84 -16.79 3.71
CA SER A 197 8.83 -18.09 3.04
C SER A 197 7.69 -18.95 3.57
N VAL A 198 7.17 -19.86 2.71
CA VAL A 198 6.13 -20.80 3.14
C VAL A 198 6.77 -22.19 3.27
N PRO A 199 6.95 -22.71 4.49
CA PRO A 199 7.52 -24.03 4.69
C PRO A 199 6.71 -25.11 3.98
N GLY A 200 7.41 -25.98 3.23
CA GLY A 200 6.80 -27.13 2.54
C GLY A 200 6.17 -26.83 1.18
N ASP A 201 5.97 -25.58 0.81
CA ASP A 201 5.55 -25.18 -0.54
C ASP A 201 6.75 -24.68 -1.34
N THR A 202 7.45 -25.60 -2.02
CA THR A 202 8.65 -25.27 -2.80
C THR A 202 8.38 -24.33 -3.98
N LYS A 203 7.16 -24.28 -4.48
CA LYS A 203 6.77 -23.32 -5.54
C LYS A 203 6.51 -21.94 -4.93
N ARG A 204 5.88 -21.88 -3.77
CA ARG A 204 5.55 -20.63 -3.08
C ARG A 204 6.77 -20.06 -2.32
N ALA A 205 7.62 -20.91 -1.75
CA ALA A 205 8.84 -20.48 -1.06
C ALA A 205 9.81 -19.70 -1.96
N GLN A 206 9.81 -19.93 -3.27
CA GLN A 206 10.65 -19.20 -4.22
C GLN A 206 10.07 -17.85 -4.65
N HIS A 207 8.85 -17.51 -4.27
CA HIS A 207 8.07 -16.41 -4.83
C HIS A 207 7.41 -15.51 -3.79
N THR A 208 7.73 -15.65 -2.51
CA THR A 208 7.18 -14.83 -1.42
C THR A 208 8.11 -13.68 -1.03
N TRP A 209 8.62 -12.96 -2.00
CA TRP A 209 9.46 -11.79 -1.76
C TRP A 209 8.66 -10.68 -1.09
N PRO A 210 9.00 -10.26 0.13
CA PRO A 210 8.32 -9.14 0.76
C PRO A 210 8.72 -7.85 0.06
N PHE A 211 7.73 -7.13 -0.49
CA PHE A 211 8.02 -5.91 -1.24
C PHE A 211 7.75 -4.63 -0.45
N THR A 212 6.72 -4.63 0.35
CA THR A 212 6.34 -3.54 1.26
C THR A 212 6.21 -4.09 2.66
N ALA A 213 6.56 -3.31 3.68
CA ALA A 213 6.33 -3.65 5.08
C ALA A 213 5.71 -2.46 5.82
N VAL A 214 4.47 -2.59 6.22
CA VAL A 214 3.70 -1.55 6.91
C VAL A 214 3.42 -1.98 8.34
N ALA A 215 3.93 -1.22 9.32
CA ALA A 215 3.57 -1.40 10.71
C ALA A 215 2.12 -0.93 10.93
N LEU A 216 1.27 -1.81 11.40
CA LEU A 216 -0.11 -1.49 11.76
C LEU A 216 -0.21 -1.08 13.24
N PRO A 217 -1.22 -0.27 13.62
CA PRO A 217 -1.39 0.17 15.01
C PRO A 217 -1.58 -0.95 16.04
N ASN A 218 -2.04 -2.13 15.60
CA ASN A 218 -2.20 -3.32 16.44
C ASN A 218 -0.90 -4.12 16.65
N GLY A 219 0.24 -3.61 16.15
CA GLY A 219 1.54 -4.26 16.23
C GLY A 219 1.82 -5.30 15.14
N HIS A 220 0.87 -5.55 14.25
CA HIS A 220 1.05 -6.44 13.10
C HIS A 220 1.86 -5.76 11.98
N VAL A 221 2.34 -6.57 11.05
CA VAL A 221 3.02 -6.12 9.83
C VAL A 221 2.22 -6.58 8.62
N LEU A 222 1.78 -5.63 7.80
CA LEU A 222 1.12 -5.89 6.53
C LEU A 222 2.15 -5.81 5.39
N THR A 223 2.15 -6.80 4.50
CA THR A 223 3.12 -6.90 3.40
C THR A 223 2.48 -7.39 2.11
N SER A 224 3.04 -6.98 0.99
CA SER A 224 2.84 -7.59 -0.32
C SER A 224 3.92 -8.64 -0.57
N LEU A 225 3.49 -9.82 -1.03
CA LEU A 225 4.37 -10.93 -1.38
C LEU A 225 4.43 -11.04 -2.90
N THR A 226 5.34 -10.27 -3.48
CA THR A 226 5.53 -10.23 -4.94
C THR A 226 5.98 -11.59 -5.46
N ASN A 227 5.66 -11.92 -6.72
CA ASN A 227 5.81 -13.24 -7.30
C ASN A 227 4.97 -14.36 -6.62
N GLY A 228 4.60 -14.20 -5.34
CA GLY A 228 3.68 -15.10 -4.64
C GLY A 228 2.21 -14.83 -4.95
N ASN A 229 1.94 -13.70 -5.59
CA ASN A 229 0.59 -13.23 -5.91
C ASN A 229 -0.34 -13.25 -4.70
N SER A 230 0.15 -12.72 -3.57
CA SER A 230 -0.64 -12.56 -2.35
C SER A 230 -0.23 -11.31 -1.56
N ILE A 231 -1.05 -10.95 -0.61
CA ILE A 231 -0.75 -9.99 0.45
C ILE A 231 -1.04 -10.64 1.79
N ALA A 232 -0.23 -10.36 2.81
CA ALA A 232 -0.38 -11.00 4.11
C ALA A 232 -0.20 -10.00 5.25
N GLU A 233 -0.89 -10.26 6.36
CA GLU A 233 -0.72 -9.59 7.64
C GLU A 233 -0.16 -10.61 8.63
N PHE A 234 0.98 -10.28 9.23
CA PHE A 234 1.69 -11.09 10.20
C PHE A 234 1.52 -10.50 11.59
N ASP A 235 1.32 -11.34 12.59
CA ASP A 235 1.37 -10.94 14.01
C ASP A 235 2.82 -10.73 14.49
N ALA A 236 2.98 -10.34 15.76
CA ALA A 236 4.28 -10.10 16.37
C ALA A 236 5.16 -11.38 16.46
N GLN A 237 4.56 -12.56 16.35
CA GLN A 237 5.24 -13.86 16.33
C GLN A 237 5.61 -14.31 14.91
N GLY A 238 5.28 -13.52 13.88
CA GLY A 238 5.53 -13.85 12.48
C GLY A 238 4.54 -14.86 11.89
N LYS A 239 3.38 -15.07 12.54
CA LYS A 239 2.33 -15.93 12.02
C LYS A 239 1.39 -15.11 11.12
N ILE A 240 0.99 -15.69 9.98
CA ILE A 240 -0.04 -15.10 9.10
C ILE A 240 -1.38 -15.14 9.84
N VAL A 241 -1.98 -13.97 10.05
CA VAL A 241 -3.31 -13.79 10.66
C VAL A 241 -4.37 -13.35 9.65
N TRP A 242 -3.96 -12.90 8.48
CA TRP A 242 -4.81 -12.58 7.34
C TRP A 242 -3.99 -12.67 6.06
N GLU A 243 -4.57 -13.23 5.01
CA GLU A 243 -3.94 -13.33 3.70
C GLU A 243 -5.01 -13.20 2.61
N VAL A 244 -4.66 -12.56 1.50
CA VAL A 244 -5.48 -12.53 0.27
C VAL A 244 -4.65 -13.10 -0.87
N THR A 245 -5.21 -14.08 -1.56
CA THR A 245 -4.62 -14.75 -2.71
C THR A 245 -5.41 -14.48 -3.99
N ASN A 246 -4.88 -14.88 -5.14
CA ASN A 246 -5.60 -14.78 -6.41
C ASN A 246 -6.95 -15.52 -6.42
N ALA A 247 -7.09 -16.59 -5.65
CA ALA A 247 -8.35 -17.32 -5.53
C ALA A 247 -9.45 -16.47 -4.88
N ASP A 248 -9.09 -15.61 -3.93
CA ASP A 248 -10.03 -14.73 -3.22
C ASP A 248 -10.56 -13.58 -4.11
N VAL A 249 -9.73 -13.09 -5.06
CA VAL A 249 -9.99 -11.85 -5.81
C VAL A 249 -10.07 -12.02 -7.33
N GLY A 250 -10.33 -13.25 -7.79
CA GLY A 250 -10.59 -13.52 -9.22
C GLY A 250 -9.37 -13.33 -10.13
N GLY A 251 -8.15 -13.53 -9.63
CA GLY A 251 -6.93 -13.53 -10.43
C GLY A 251 -6.37 -12.15 -10.77
N VAL A 252 -6.79 -11.09 -10.08
CA VAL A 252 -6.31 -9.72 -10.36
C VAL A 252 -4.88 -9.45 -9.88
N ILE A 253 -4.34 -10.28 -8.99
CA ILE A 253 -2.98 -10.10 -8.47
C ILE A 253 -1.97 -10.57 -9.53
N LYS A 254 -1.16 -9.62 -10.01
CA LYS A 254 -0.04 -9.87 -10.93
C LYS A 254 1.19 -9.17 -10.37
N ASP A 255 1.92 -9.85 -9.50
CA ASP A 255 3.01 -9.30 -8.70
C ASP A 255 2.59 -8.10 -7.84
N ALA A 256 2.03 -8.39 -6.68
CA ALA A 256 1.70 -7.38 -5.68
C ALA A 256 2.99 -6.68 -5.20
N CYS A 257 3.11 -5.37 -5.43
CA CYS A 257 4.27 -4.58 -4.99
C CYS A 257 3.91 -3.67 -3.82
N ALA A 258 3.22 -2.58 -4.07
CA ALA A 258 2.83 -1.64 -3.03
C ALA A 258 1.43 -1.96 -2.51
N LEU A 259 1.19 -1.57 -1.27
CA LEU A 259 -0.13 -1.60 -0.65
C LEU A 259 -0.33 -0.40 0.28
N GLN A 260 -1.59 -0.09 0.55
CA GLN A 260 -2.01 0.92 1.51
C GLN A 260 -3.22 0.42 2.29
N ARG A 261 -3.14 0.44 3.63
CA ARG A 261 -4.29 0.21 4.50
C ARG A 261 -5.07 1.51 4.62
N LEU A 262 -6.35 1.48 4.26
CA LEU A 262 -7.25 2.62 4.36
C LEU A 262 -7.84 2.74 5.79
N PRO A 263 -8.32 3.94 6.20
CA PRO A 263 -8.96 4.14 7.51
C PRO A 263 -10.18 3.24 7.76
N ASN A 264 -10.90 2.83 6.70
CA ASN A 264 -12.03 1.93 6.78
C ASN A 264 -11.64 0.45 6.98
N GLY A 265 -10.34 0.15 7.08
CA GLY A 265 -9.81 -1.21 7.24
C GLY A 265 -9.57 -1.98 5.94
N ASN A 266 -10.00 -1.46 4.79
CA ASN A 266 -9.71 -2.06 3.49
C ASN A 266 -8.24 -1.87 3.09
N THR A 267 -7.78 -2.66 2.14
CA THR A 267 -6.42 -2.57 1.61
C THR A 267 -6.46 -2.33 0.11
N VAL A 268 -5.79 -1.28 -0.36
CA VAL A 268 -5.52 -1.07 -1.78
C VAL A 268 -4.15 -1.65 -2.11
N VAL A 269 -4.01 -2.25 -3.30
CA VAL A 269 -2.80 -2.98 -3.71
C VAL A 269 -2.52 -2.73 -5.19
N THR A 270 -1.23 -2.76 -5.57
CA THR A 270 -0.82 -2.76 -6.98
C THR A 270 -0.72 -4.17 -7.53
N SER A 271 -0.99 -4.31 -8.84
CA SER A 271 -0.61 -5.46 -9.66
C SER A 271 0.43 -4.97 -10.68
N TYR A 272 1.71 -5.12 -10.34
CA TYR A 272 2.82 -4.50 -11.09
C TYR A 272 2.92 -5.01 -12.53
N HIS A 273 2.80 -6.33 -12.76
CA HIS A 273 2.85 -6.92 -14.09
C HIS A 273 1.51 -6.88 -14.84
N ALA A 274 0.51 -6.18 -14.32
CA ALA A 274 -0.70 -5.90 -15.09
C ALA A 274 -0.37 -4.99 -16.28
N GLY A 275 -0.75 -5.43 -17.46
CA GLY A 275 -0.56 -4.71 -18.71
C GLY A 275 -1.54 -3.54 -18.89
N LYS A 276 -1.43 -2.87 -20.03
CA LYS A 276 -2.39 -1.82 -20.40
C LYS A 276 -3.81 -2.39 -20.46
N GLY A 277 -4.73 -1.74 -19.76
CA GLY A 277 -6.16 -2.14 -19.72
C GLY A 277 -6.47 -3.31 -18.79
N GLU A 278 -5.47 -3.85 -18.08
CA GLU A 278 -5.65 -4.79 -16.99
C GLU A 278 -5.78 -4.06 -15.64
N VAL A 279 -6.13 -4.77 -14.58
CA VAL A 279 -6.27 -4.20 -13.23
C VAL A 279 -4.90 -3.90 -12.64
N ASN A 280 -4.55 -2.62 -12.50
CA ASN A 280 -3.28 -2.17 -11.92
C ASN A 280 -3.40 -1.82 -10.44
N LEU A 281 -4.55 -1.28 -9.99
CA LEU A 281 -4.89 -1.04 -8.59
C LEU A 281 -6.20 -1.73 -8.26
N TRP A 282 -6.30 -2.27 -7.05
CA TRP A 282 -7.52 -2.92 -6.57
C TRP A 282 -7.64 -2.78 -5.05
N GLU A 283 -8.88 -2.68 -4.56
CA GLU A 283 -9.23 -2.58 -3.14
C GLU A 283 -9.93 -3.84 -2.68
N VAL A 284 -9.50 -4.37 -1.54
CA VAL A 284 -10.06 -5.56 -0.91
C VAL A 284 -10.47 -5.27 0.54
N THR A 285 -11.60 -5.83 0.95
CA THR A 285 -12.09 -5.76 2.34
C THR A 285 -11.35 -6.76 3.24
N ARG A 286 -11.55 -6.66 4.56
CA ARG A 286 -11.06 -7.68 5.52
C ARG A 286 -11.67 -9.05 5.26
N ASP A 287 -12.91 -9.12 4.72
CA ASP A 287 -13.58 -10.35 4.31
C ASP A 287 -13.15 -10.83 2.92
N LYS A 288 -12.04 -10.30 2.39
CA LYS A 288 -11.43 -10.66 1.12
C LYS A 288 -12.30 -10.42 -0.12
N LYS A 289 -13.24 -9.49 -0.06
CA LYS A 289 -14.07 -9.10 -1.19
C LYS A 289 -13.39 -7.98 -1.98
N LEU A 290 -13.23 -8.17 -3.28
CA LEU A 290 -12.83 -7.12 -4.22
C LEU A 290 -13.96 -6.10 -4.32
N VAL A 291 -13.71 -4.83 -3.97
CA VAL A 291 -14.74 -3.78 -3.90
C VAL A 291 -14.47 -2.60 -4.82
N TRP A 292 -13.25 -2.46 -5.33
CA TRP A 292 -12.87 -1.45 -6.31
C TRP A 292 -11.67 -1.92 -7.12
N SER A 293 -11.57 -1.45 -8.35
CA SER A 293 -10.39 -1.66 -9.19
C SER A 293 -10.24 -0.55 -10.21
N TRP A 294 -8.98 -0.28 -10.60
CA TRP A 294 -8.63 0.65 -11.64
C TRP A 294 -7.71 0.00 -12.68
N LYS A 295 -7.95 0.31 -13.95
CA LYS A 295 -7.17 -0.16 -15.10
C LYS A 295 -6.38 1.00 -15.67
N GLY A 296 -5.07 0.94 -15.53
CA GLY A 296 -4.16 1.99 -15.94
C GLY A 296 -3.49 1.77 -17.29
N PRO A 297 -2.61 2.71 -17.67
CA PRO A 297 -1.90 2.65 -18.97
C PRO A 297 -0.73 1.68 -18.98
N GLY A 298 -0.31 1.13 -17.85
CA GLY A 298 0.83 0.23 -17.72
C GLY A 298 1.20 -0.07 -16.27
N SER A 299 2.37 -0.65 -16.04
CA SER A 299 2.82 -1.12 -14.74
C SER A 299 2.84 -0.02 -13.67
N VAL A 300 2.22 -0.29 -12.53
CA VAL A 300 2.23 0.57 -11.34
C VAL A 300 3.03 -0.11 -10.25
N HIS A 301 4.17 0.49 -9.91
CA HIS A 301 5.08 -0.05 -8.91
C HIS A 301 4.67 0.32 -7.48
N SER A 302 4.23 1.58 -7.32
CA SER A 302 3.74 2.14 -6.06
C SER A 302 2.64 3.17 -6.33
N PHE A 303 1.91 3.52 -5.30
CA PHE A 303 0.82 4.49 -5.36
C PHE A 303 0.57 5.10 -3.98
N GLN A 304 -0.25 6.13 -3.91
CA GLN A 304 -0.86 6.62 -2.67
C GLN A 304 -2.29 7.05 -2.98
N ILE A 305 -3.26 6.53 -2.24
CA ILE A 305 -4.62 7.04 -2.24
C ILE A 305 -4.62 8.40 -1.52
N LEU A 306 -5.17 9.41 -2.15
CA LEU A 306 -5.22 10.79 -1.66
C LEU A 306 -6.58 11.13 -1.08
N ASP A 307 -7.64 10.66 -1.73
CA ASP A 307 -9.02 10.81 -1.26
C ASP A 307 -9.87 9.59 -1.64
N THR A 308 -11.03 9.49 -1.01
CA THR A 308 -12.10 8.57 -1.36
C THR A 308 -13.38 9.36 -1.49
N ASP A 309 -14.05 9.26 -2.64
CA ASP A 309 -15.30 9.99 -2.94
C ASP A 309 -15.17 11.51 -2.73
N GLY A 310 -13.98 12.07 -3.03
CA GLY A 310 -13.65 13.48 -2.86
C GLY A 310 -13.35 13.91 -1.41
N GLN A 311 -13.32 12.96 -0.48
CA GLN A 311 -12.93 13.22 0.92
C GLN A 311 -11.48 12.80 1.13
N ALA A 312 -10.62 13.77 1.48
CA ALA A 312 -9.22 13.50 1.78
C ALA A 312 -9.08 12.45 2.89
N LEU A 313 -8.10 11.55 2.78
CA LEU A 313 -7.83 10.58 3.81
C LEU A 313 -7.18 11.26 5.01
N GLU A 314 -7.72 10.99 6.21
CA GLU A 314 -7.18 11.51 7.45
C GLU A 314 -5.95 10.72 7.92
N GLY A 315 -5.04 11.40 8.60
CA GLY A 315 -3.88 10.81 9.25
C GLY A 315 -2.70 10.53 8.30
N VAL A 316 -1.70 9.83 8.84
CA VAL A 316 -0.51 9.40 8.07
C VAL A 316 -0.87 8.16 7.27
N PRO A 317 -0.64 8.14 5.95
CA PRO A 317 -0.92 6.96 5.13
C PRO A 317 -0.14 5.73 5.61
N LEU A 318 -0.85 4.64 5.89
CA LEU A 318 -0.26 3.33 6.23
C LEU A 318 0.08 2.56 4.93
N ARG A 319 1.29 2.79 4.42
CA ARG A 319 1.71 2.24 3.13
C ARG A 319 3.22 1.93 3.06
#